data_58615e4cb01ef24e97a86a0c0f89c3a7
#
_entry.id   58615e4cb01ef24e97a86a0c0f89c3a7
#
_cell.length_a   1.000
_cell.length_b   1.000
_cell.length_c   1.000
_cell.angle_alpha   90.00
_cell.angle_beta   90.00
_cell.angle_gamma   90.00
#
_symmetry.space_group_name_H-M   'P 1'
#
loop_
_entity.id
_entity.type
_entity.pdbx_description
1 polymer ?
#
loop_
_entity_poly.entity_id
_entity_poly.type
_entity_poly.pdbx_seq_one_letter_code
_entity_poly.pdbx_strand_id
1 'polypeptide(L)'
;IARTHAEVLAFNFFSDDGAGHLTPMSANYAQYNGSFTIRERPEFLLSLPAPWGRIWSRDLFLRSGIRFPSRVWYEDLRASVKLLVAARSIVTLPDHLYRYLQRPGSTMHSGNTERCREILLAFDDLLDWFQAEGILEPYRNILCRLCVDHAYLAASVRVLLDDPTHPLLGEIQNYLQEHFPNYRQNPYLQQLPASRK
;
A
#
# COMPACT_ATOMS: atom_id res chain seq x y z
N ILE A 1 -3.89 -17.83 -12.32
CA ILE A 1 -3.45 -18.71 -11.22
C ILE A 1 -3.36 -20.16 -11.69
N ALA A 2 -4.42 -20.76 -12.26
CA ALA A 2 -4.40 -22.19 -12.63
C ALA A 2 -3.25 -22.58 -13.60
N ARG A 3 -2.90 -21.69 -14.56
CA ARG A 3 -1.82 -21.97 -15.53
C ARG A 3 -0.44 -21.56 -15.03
N THR A 4 -0.34 -20.60 -14.12
CA THR A 4 0.94 -20.03 -13.65
C THR A 4 1.36 -20.55 -12.29
N HIS A 5 0.45 -21.21 -11.55
CA HIS A 5 0.61 -21.60 -10.15
C HIS A 5 1.06 -20.44 -9.25
N ALA A 6 0.77 -19.19 -9.67
CA ALA A 6 1.12 -18.01 -8.90
C ALA A 6 0.32 -17.93 -7.58
N GLU A 7 0.98 -17.52 -6.50
CA GLU A 7 0.31 -17.27 -5.22
C GLU A 7 -0.43 -15.94 -5.22
N VAL A 8 0.05 -14.98 -6.03
CA VAL A 8 -0.61 -13.66 -6.21
C VAL A 8 -0.71 -13.35 -7.70
N LEU A 9 -1.89 -12.94 -8.14
CA LEU A 9 -2.12 -12.39 -9.46
C LEU A 9 -2.62 -10.95 -9.30
N ALA A 10 -1.87 -9.96 -9.76
CA ALA A 10 -2.24 -8.55 -9.73
C ALA A 10 -2.70 -8.08 -11.11
N PHE A 11 -3.69 -7.18 -11.14
CA PHE A 11 -4.29 -6.67 -12.37
C PHE A 11 -4.76 -5.24 -12.21
N ASN A 12 -5.04 -4.56 -13.33
CA ASN A 12 -5.56 -3.21 -13.37
C ASN A 12 -7.08 -3.17 -13.11
N PHE A 13 -7.62 -1.98 -12.92
CA PHE A 13 -9.03 -1.79 -12.62
C PHE A 13 -9.61 -0.55 -13.30
N PHE A 14 -10.92 -0.47 -13.38
CA PHE A 14 -11.63 0.76 -13.73
C PHE A 14 -12.13 1.45 -12.46
N SER A 15 -11.91 2.76 -12.36
CA SER A 15 -12.67 3.61 -11.45
C SER A 15 -14.03 3.89 -12.07
N ASP A 16 -15.09 3.65 -11.33
CA ASP A 16 -16.48 3.81 -11.76
C ASP A 16 -17.14 4.90 -10.91
N ASP A 17 -17.60 5.99 -11.53
CA ASP A 17 -18.23 7.12 -10.85
C ASP A 17 -19.70 6.86 -10.44
N GLY A 18 -20.24 5.69 -10.79
CA GLY A 18 -21.65 5.33 -10.55
C GLY A 18 -22.62 5.95 -11.55
N ALA A 19 -22.19 6.84 -12.42
CA ALA A 19 -22.98 7.45 -13.50
C ALA A 19 -22.76 6.79 -14.86
N GLY A 20 -21.92 5.74 -14.89
CA GLY A 20 -21.61 4.99 -16.11
C GLY A 20 -20.26 5.33 -16.75
N HIS A 21 -19.49 6.27 -16.19
CA HIS A 21 -18.16 6.59 -16.68
C HIS A 21 -17.12 5.69 -16.02
N LEU A 22 -16.36 4.97 -16.84
CA LEU A 22 -15.27 4.11 -16.43
C LEU A 22 -13.94 4.73 -16.80
N THR A 23 -13.13 5.08 -15.81
CA THR A 23 -11.76 5.57 -16.01
C THR A 23 -10.78 4.43 -15.80
N PRO A 24 -9.96 4.04 -16.80
CA PRO A 24 -8.97 3.00 -16.64
C PRO A 24 -7.85 3.46 -15.69
N MET A 25 -7.58 2.65 -14.67
CA MET A 25 -6.55 2.87 -13.68
C MET A 25 -5.48 1.79 -13.84
N SER A 26 -4.29 2.20 -14.29
CA SER A 26 -3.20 1.28 -14.61
C SER A 26 -2.01 1.50 -13.69
N ALA A 27 -1.52 0.40 -13.10
CA ALA A 27 -0.35 0.39 -12.22
C ALA A 27 0.96 0.08 -12.98
N ASN A 28 1.00 0.32 -14.30
CA ASN A 28 2.16 0.01 -15.16
C ASN A 28 2.70 -1.43 -15.00
N TYR A 29 1.80 -2.39 -14.90
CA TYR A 29 2.16 -3.79 -14.71
C TYR A 29 2.93 -4.42 -15.90
N ALA A 30 2.93 -3.78 -17.07
CA ALA A 30 3.68 -4.22 -18.24
C ALA A 30 5.21 -4.31 -18.00
N GLN A 31 5.74 -3.61 -17.00
CA GLN A 31 7.16 -3.70 -16.63
C GLN A 31 7.52 -4.99 -15.89
N TYR A 32 6.53 -5.73 -15.37
CA TYR A 32 6.74 -6.96 -14.60
C TYR A 32 6.41 -8.18 -15.46
N ASN A 33 7.40 -8.65 -16.21
CA ASN A 33 7.24 -9.83 -17.05
C ASN A 33 7.55 -11.11 -16.26
N GLY A 34 6.73 -12.16 -16.49
CA GLY A 34 6.91 -13.45 -15.86
C GLY A 34 6.48 -13.49 -14.39
N SER A 35 6.95 -14.51 -13.68
CA SER A 35 6.74 -14.67 -12.25
C SER A 35 7.93 -14.12 -11.48
N PHE A 36 7.66 -13.41 -10.38
CA PHE A 36 8.70 -12.83 -9.52
C PHE A 36 8.29 -12.90 -8.03
N THR A 37 9.24 -12.60 -7.17
CA THR A 37 9.06 -12.40 -5.73
C THR A 37 9.33 -10.95 -5.35
N ILE A 38 8.88 -10.51 -4.18
CA ILE A 38 9.20 -9.17 -3.66
C ILE A 38 10.72 -9.01 -3.43
N ARG A 39 11.43 -10.08 -3.14
CA ARG A 39 12.88 -10.03 -2.98
C ARG A 39 13.58 -9.64 -4.29
N GLU A 40 13.05 -10.08 -5.44
CA GLU A 40 13.57 -9.74 -6.78
C GLU A 40 13.06 -8.39 -7.26
N ARG A 41 11.86 -7.99 -6.86
CA ARG A 41 11.18 -6.76 -7.28
C ARG A 41 10.56 -6.03 -6.08
N PRO A 42 11.37 -5.49 -5.16
CA PRO A 42 10.87 -4.84 -3.94
C PRO A 42 10.01 -3.61 -4.23
N GLU A 43 10.25 -2.91 -5.35
CA GLU A 43 9.45 -1.77 -5.77
C GLU A 43 7.98 -2.10 -6.04
N PHE A 44 7.63 -3.37 -6.22
CA PHE A 44 6.23 -3.80 -6.37
C PHE A 44 5.39 -3.55 -5.10
N LEU A 45 6.03 -3.43 -3.93
CA LEU A 45 5.36 -3.03 -2.69
C LEU A 45 4.78 -1.61 -2.77
N LEU A 46 5.30 -0.75 -3.66
CA LEU A 46 4.77 0.60 -3.90
C LEU A 46 3.50 0.60 -4.77
N SER A 47 3.06 -0.56 -5.25
CA SER A 47 1.76 -0.67 -5.90
C SER A 47 0.62 -0.47 -4.90
N LEU A 48 -0.55 -0.03 -5.40
CA LEU A 48 -1.72 0.20 -4.57
C LEU A 48 -1.96 -1.00 -3.62
N PRO A 49 -2.05 -0.81 -2.29
CA PRO A 49 -2.18 -1.91 -1.32
C PRO A 49 -3.57 -2.58 -1.35
N ALA A 50 -4.51 -2.04 -2.12
CA ALA A 50 -5.89 -2.51 -2.20
C ALA A 50 -5.98 -4.02 -2.51
N PRO A 51 -6.63 -4.82 -1.65
CA PRO A 51 -6.67 -6.27 -1.80
C PRO A 51 -7.49 -6.73 -3.01
N TRP A 52 -8.48 -5.92 -3.42
CA TRP A 52 -9.37 -6.21 -4.54
C TRP A 52 -8.71 -6.08 -5.93
N GLY A 53 -7.55 -5.42 -6.04
CA GLY A 53 -6.72 -5.39 -7.25
C GLY A 53 -5.87 -6.65 -7.45
N ARG A 54 -6.11 -7.70 -6.66
CA ARG A 54 -5.34 -8.94 -6.66
C ARG A 54 -6.23 -10.16 -6.43
N ILE A 55 -5.77 -11.30 -6.95
CA ILE A 55 -6.27 -12.61 -6.55
C ILE A 55 -5.17 -13.27 -5.72
N TRP A 56 -5.54 -13.78 -4.56
CA TRP A 56 -4.64 -14.35 -3.57
C TRP A 56 -4.88 -15.86 -3.45
N SER A 57 -3.83 -16.64 -3.44
CA SER A 57 -3.92 -18.07 -3.17
C SER A 57 -4.36 -18.31 -1.72
N ARG A 58 -5.28 -19.24 -1.49
CA ARG A 58 -5.68 -19.65 -0.15
C ARG A 58 -4.50 -20.19 0.64
N ASP A 59 -3.59 -20.92 -0.02
CA ASP A 59 -2.44 -21.55 0.62
C ASP A 59 -1.44 -20.51 1.14
N LEU A 60 -1.32 -19.34 0.48
CA LEU A 60 -0.54 -18.22 0.99
C LEU A 60 -1.05 -17.77 2.37
N PHE A 61 -2.37 -17.60 2.54
CA PHE A 61 -2.96 -17.23 3.83
C PHE A 61 -2.75 -18.31 4.90
N LEU A 62 -2.93 -19.57 4.54
CA LEU A 62 -2.78 -20.69 5.50
C LEU A 62 -1.33 -20.82 5.96
N ARG A 63 -0.38 -20.72 5.05
CA ARG A 63 1.03 -20.86 5.33
C ARG A 63 1.61 -19.67 6.10
N SER A 64 1.26 -18.47 5.70
CA SER A 64 1.81 -17.25 6.31
C SER A 64 1.16 -16.89 7.64
N GLY A 65 -0.05 -17.37 7.91
CA GLY A 65 -0.84 -16.95 9.07
C GLY A 65 -1.33 -15.52 9.03
N ILE A 66 -0.95 -14.73 8.00
CA ILE A 66 -1.34 -13.32 7.87
C ILE A 66 -2.85 -13.21 7.64
N ARG A 67 -3.47 -12.24 8.31
CA ARG A 67 -4.91 -11.95 8.21
C ARG A 67 -5.13 -10.45 8.08
N PHE A 68 -6.21 -10.07 7.39
CA PHE A 68 -6.70 -8.69 7.43
C PHE A 68 -7.28 -8.42 8.82
N PRO A 69 -6.75 -7.44 9.58
CA PRO A 69 -7.30 -7.10 10.88
C PRO A 69 -8.70 -6.49 10.71
N SER A 70 -9.59 -6.77 11.65
CA SER A 70 -10.96 -6.27 11.64
C SER A 70 -11.10 -4.99 12.45
N ARG A 71 -12.02 -4.10 12.04
CA ARG A 71 -12.41 -2.87 12.76
C ARG A 71 -11.30 -1.83 12.91
N VAL A 72 -10.28 -1.88 12.06
CA VAL A 72 -9.22 -0.87 11.97
C VAL A 72 -9.20 -0.24 10.58
N TRP A 73 -8.67 0.97 10.47
CA TRP A 73 -8.34 1.56 9.18
C TRP A 73 -6.95 1.11 8.71
N TYR A 74 -6.73 1.19 7.41
CA TYR A 74 -5.47 0.76 6.76
C TYR A 74 -5.16 -0.74 6.95
N GLU A 75 -6.21 -1.57 7.09
CA GLU A 75 -6.11 -3.03 7.13
C GLU A 75 -5.48 -3.60 5.87
N ASP A 76 -5.73 -2.94 4.73
CA ASP A 76 -5.19 -3.29 3.43
C ASP A 76 -3.66 -3.09 3.39
N LEU A 77 -3.16 -1.95 3.86
CA LEU A 77 -1.74 -1.68 3.95
C LEU A 77 -1.04 -2.72 4.85
N ARG A 78 -1.60 -2.97 6.04
CA ARG A 78 -1.06 -3.94 7.02
C ARG A 78 -0.94 -5.34 6.45
N ALA A 79 -2.00 -5.84 5.83
CA ALA A 79 -2.05 -7.22 5.36
C ALA A 79 -1.42 -7.41 3.97
N SER A 80 -1.73 -6.53 3.01
CA SER A 80 -1.25 -6.70 1.63
C SER A 80 0.26 -6.62 1.50
N VAL A 81 0.92 -5.72 2.23
CA VAL A 81 2.38 -5.61 2.22
C VAL A 81 3.04 -6.90 2.74
N LYS A 82 2.58 -7.42 3.87
CA LYS A 82 3.08 -8.66 4.46
C LYS A 82 2.82 -9.87 3.55
N LEU A 83 1.61 -9.98 2.99
CA LEU A 83 1.24 -11.07 2.07
C LEU A 83 2.09 -11.07 0.80
N LEU A 84 2.38 -9.89 0.24
CA LEU A 84 3.26 -9.77 -0.92
C LEU A 84 4.69 -10.25 -0.60
N VAL A 85 5.23 -9.86 0.55
CA VAL A 85 6.57 -10.33 1.00
C VAL A 85 6.58 -11.83 1.25
N ALA A 86 5.52 -12.39 1.82
CA ALA A 86 5.40 -13.83 2.09
C ALA A 86 5.14 -14.67 0.82
N ALA A 87 4.73 -14.03 -0.29
CA ALA A 87 4.43 -14.74 -1.53
C ALA A 87 5.69 -15.27 -2.21
N ARG A 88 5.63 -16.53 -2.66
CA ARG A 88 6.70 -17.20 -3.42
C ARG A 88 6.64 -16.92 -4.92
N SER A 89 5.50 -16.45 -5.40
CA SER A 89 5.30 -16.13 -6.81
C SER A 89 4.20 -15.10 -7.00
N ILE A 90 4.54 -14.03 -7.71
CA ILE A 90 3.65 -12.95 -8.09
C ILE A 90 3.66 -12.86 -9.62
N VAL A 91 2.49 -12.76 -10.22
CA VAL A 91 2.32 -12.51 -11.66
C VAL A 91 1.41 -11.31 -11.84
N THR A 92 1.67 -10.52 -12.87
CA THR A 92 0.83 -9.36 -13.21
C THR A 92 0.14 -9.56 -14.55
N LEU A 93 -1.06 -8.99 -14.68
CA LEU A 93 -1.80 -8.87 -15.94
C LEU A 93 -2.05 -7.39 -16.23
N PRO A 94 -1.92 -6.93 -17.47
CA PRO A 94 -2.24 -5.56 -17.86
C PRO A 94 -3.75 -5.33 -17.97
N ASP A 95 -4.55 -6.39 -17.88
CA ASP A 95 -5.99 -6.34 -18.05
C ASP A 95 -6.68 -5.63 -16.89
N HIS A 96 -7.80 -4.93 -17.17
CA HIS A 96 -8.65 -4.29 -16.18
C HIS A 96 -9.76 -5.25 -15.79
N LEU A 97 -9.58 -5.95 -14.67
CA LEU A 97 -10.46 -7.05 -14.25
C LEU A 97 -11.40 -6.69 -13.10
N TYR A 98 -11.33 -5.47 -12.59
CA TYR A 98 -12.17 -5.01 -11.48
C TYR A 98 -12.77 -3.64 -11.79
N ARG A 99 -14.00 -3.38 -11.32
CA ARG A 99 -14.65 -2.06 -11.32
C ARG A 99 -14.75 -1.57 -9.88
N TYR A 100 -14.02 -0.53 -9.57
CA TYR A 100 -14.04 0.13 -8.27
C TYR A 100 -15.08 1.25 -8.26
N LEU A 101 -16.26 0.95 -7.73
CA LEU A 101 -17.36 1.91 -7.64
C LEU A 101 -17.06 2.96 -6.55
N GLN A 102 -16.99 4.22 -6.96
CA GLN A 102 -16.90 5.37 -6.07
C GLN A 102 -18.27 5.64 -5.46
N ARG A 103 -18.43 5.36 -4.17
CA ARG A 103 -19.72 5.55 -3.47
C ARG A 103 -19.64 6.75 -2.54
N PRO A 104 -20.67 7.64 -2.51
CA PRO A 104 -20.81 8.62 -1.44
C PRO A 104 -20.79 7.92 -0.08
N GLY A 105 -20.09 8.49 0.91
CA GLY A 105 -19.99 7.91 2.25
C GLY A 105 -19.04 6.72 2.39
N SER A 106 -18.21 6.43 1.38
CA SER A 106 -17.12 5.46 1.55
C SER A 106 -16.13 5.95 2.62
N THR A 107 -15.40 5.03 3.26
CA THR A 107 -14.36 5.34 4.27
C THR A 107 -13.35 6.39 3.78
N MET A 108 -13.07 6.41 2.47
CA MET A 108 -12.18 7.39 1.84
C MET A 108 -12.73 8.83 1.87
N HIS A 109 -14.06 8.99 2.02
CA HIS A 109 -14.75 10.29 2.05
C HIS A 109 -15.35 10.59 3.43
N SER A 110 -15.13 9.72 4.44
CA SER A 110 -15.59 10.00 5.81
C SER A 110 -14.68 11.03 6.46
N GLY A 111 -15.26 12.14 6.93
CA GLY A 111 -14.55 13.21 7.67
C GLY A 111 -14.11 12.81 9.08
N ASN A 112 -13.69 11.56 9.30
CA ASN A 112 -13.21 11.12 10.59
C ASN A 112 -11.68 11.25 10.67
N THR A 113 -11.21 12.46 10.87
CA THR A 113 -9.79 12.83 10.96
C THR A 113 -9.06 12.08 12.06
N GLU A 114 -9.70 11.87 13.23
CA GLU A 114 -9.08 11.11 14.32
C GLU A 114 -8.71 9.67 13.93
N ARG A 115 -9.50 9.04 13.07
CA ARG A 115 -9.17 7.70 12.59
C ARG A 115 -7.99 7.68 11.60
N CYS A 116 -7.63 8.82 11.00
CA CYS A 116 -6.40 8.92 10.21
C CYS A 116 -5.15 8.61 11.03
N ARG A 117 -5.20 8.76 12.37
CA ARG A 117 -4.12 8.37 13.30
C ARG A 117 -3.78 6.88 13.21
N GLU A 118 -4.75 6.04 12.85
CA GLU A 118 -4.52 4.59 12.71
C GLU A 118 -3.48 4.25 11.63
N ILE A 119 -3.09 5.22 10.76
CA ILE A 119 -1.99 5.03 9.81
C ILE A 119 -0.65 4.83 10.52
N LEU A 120 -0.40 5.52 11.63
CA LEU A 120 0.83 5.37 12.42
C LEU A 120 0.89 3.97 13.02
N LEU A 121 -0.22 3.49 13.60
CA LEU A 121 -0.33 2.11 14.09
C LEU A 121 -0.19 1.06 12.98
N ALA A 122 -0.56 1.41 11.74
CA ALA A 122 -0.35 0.52 10.60
C ALA A 122 1.14 0.40 10.25
N PHE A 123 1.90 1.48 10.37
CA PHE A 123 3.34 1.44 10.16
C PHE A 123 4.09 0.80 11.32
N ASP A 124 3.65 0.98 12.58
CA ASP A 124 4.18 0.23 13.72
C ASP A 124 4.05 -1.28 13.49
N ASP A 125 2.84 -1.73 13.14
CA ASP A 125 2.57 -3.14 12.85
C ASP A 125 3.40 -3.69 11.66
N LEU A 126 3.70 -2.87 10.65
CA LEU A 126 4.61 -3.26 9.57
C LEU A 126 6.05 -3.35 10.05
N LEU A 127 6.57 -2.31 10.71
CA LEU A 127 7.95 -2.27 11.18
C LEU A 127 8.23 -3.42 12.16
N ASP A 128 7.33 -3.66 13.10
CA ASP A 128 7.44 -4.77 14.06
C ASP A 128 7.46 -6.13 13.35
N TRP A 129 6.58 -6.34 12.38
CA TRP A 129 6.56 -7.58 11.61
C TRP A 129 7.85 -7.78 10.82
N PHE A 130 8.34 -6.75 10.09
CA PHE A 130 9.60 -6.85 9.34
C PHE A 130 10.81 -7.06 10.26
N GLN A 131 10.79 -6.49 11.46
CA GLN A 131 11.81 -6.71 12.48
C GLN A 131 11.77 -8.14 13.01
N ALA A 132 10.58 -8.65 13.33
CA ALA A 132 10.40 -10.01 13.83
C ALA A 132 10.81 -11.08 12.82
N GLU A 133 10.56 -10.83 11.52
CA GLU A 133 11.02 -11.70 10.43
C GLU A 133 12.53 -11.55 10.12
N GLY A 134 13.23 -10.62 10.76
CA GLY A 134 14.66 -10.36 10.52
C GLY A 134 14.99 -9.76 9.15
N ILE A 135 14.02 -9.10 8.52
CA ILE A 135 14.15 -8.56 7.16
C ILE A 135 13.95 -7.04 7.07
N LEU A 136 13.92 -6.33 8.20
CA LEU A 136 13.65 -4.90 8.20
C LEU A 136 14.65 -4.10 7.35
N GLU A 137 15.95 -4.35 7.52
CA GLU A 137 16.98 -3.54 6.85
C GLU A 137 16.93 -3.60 5.32
N PRO A 138 16.79 -4.77 4.68
CA PRO A 138 16.64 -4.84 3.22
C PRO A 138 15.43 -4.07 2.67
N TYR A 139 14.38 -3.91 3.47
CA TYR A 139 13.13 -3.25 3.07
C TYR A 139 12.95 -1.84 3.66
N ARG A 140 13.88 -1.36 4.48
CA ARG A 140 13.77 -0.05 5.17
C ARG A 140 13.46 1.11 4.22
N ASN A 141 14.13 1.16 3.07
CA ASN A 141 13.91 2.21 2.09
C ASN A 141 12.51 2.15 1.44
N ILE A 142 11.99 0.96 1.17
CA ILE A 142 10.63 0.77 0.64
C ILE A 142 9.60 1.15 1.72
N LEU A 143 9.77 0.71 2.96
CA LEU A 143 8.88 1.06 4.08
C LEU A 143 8.88 2.56 4.34
N CYS A 144 10.04 3.21 4.30
CA CYS A 144 10.15 4.66 4.35
C CYS A 144 9.35 5.32 3.22
N ARG A 145 9.47 4.83 1.98
CA ARG A 145 8.72 5.37 0.84
C ARG A 145 7.21 5.17 1.02
N LEU A 146 6.75 4.01 1.47
CA LEU A 146 5.34 3.76 1.80
C LEU A 146 4.85 4.72 2.90
N CYS A 147 5.67 4.95 3.95
CA CYS A 147 5.34 5.90 5.02
C CYS A 147 5.16 7.32 4.48
N VAL A 148 6.04 7.76 3.58
CA VAL A 148 5.90 9.07 2.92
C VAL A 148 4.63 9.12 2.08
N ASP A 149 4.35 8.12 1.26
CA ASP A 149 3.19 8.14 0.36
C ASP A 149 1.85 8.06 1.13
N HIS A 150 1.74 7.18 2.12
CA HIS A 150 0.47 6.89 2.79
C HIS A 150 0.23 7.72 4.06
N ALA A 151 1.27 7.91 4.90
CA ALA A 151 1.13 8.70 6.12
C ALA A 151 1.42 10.19 5.85
N TYR A 152 2.64 10.51 5.38
CA TYR A 152 3.06 11.91 5.29
C TYR A 152 2.32 12.68 4.19
N LEU A 153 2.01 12.07 3.04
CA LEU A 153 1.26 12.72 1.96
C LEU A 153 -0.24 12.44 2.07
N ALA A 154 -0.68 11.21 1.89
CA ALA A 154 -2.11 10.92 1.74
C ALA A 154 -2.93 11.21 3.00
N ALA A 155 -2.47 10.75 4.18
CA ALA A 155 -3.18 11.02 5.43
C ALA A 155 -3.10 12.49 5.82
N SER A 156 -1.92 13.15 5.69
CA SER A 156 -1.80 14.58 6.00
C SER A 156 -2.67 15.45 5.09
N VAL A 157 -2.76 15.16 3.79
CA VAL A 157 -3.67 15.91 2.89
C VAL A 157 -5.12 15.78 3.35
N ARG A 158 -5.56 14.57 3.74
CA ARG A 158 -6.91 14.35 4.26
C ARG A 158 -7.17 15.15 5.54
N VAL A 159 -6.21 15.16 6.46
CA VAL A 159 -6.30 15.95 7.71
C VAL A 159 -6.33 17.44 7.41
N LEU A 160 -5.44 17.94 6.53
CA LEU A 160 -5.36 19.36 6.14
C LEU A 160 -6.64 19.88 5.50
N LEU A 161 -7.35 19.05 4.75
CA LEU A 161 -8.61 19.42 4.11
C LEU A 161 -9.77 19.55 5.12
N ASP A 162 -9.67 18.88 6.27
CA ASP A 162 -10.66 18.92 7.34
C ASP A 162 -10.28 19.99 8.39
N ASP A 163 -9.06 19.91 8.94
CA ASP A 163 -8.52 20.87 9.90
C ASP A 163 -7.01 21.09 9.70
N PRO A 164 -6.58 22.23 9.12
CA PRO A 164 -5.16 22.51 8.87
C PRO A 164 -4.35 22.74 10.17
N THR A 165 -5.00 22.86 11.32
CA THR A 165 -4.35 23.05 12.64
C THR A 165 -4.31 21.77 13.47
N HIS A 166 -4.81 20.65 12.92
CA HIS A 166 -4.95 19.41 13.66
C HIS A 166 -3.59 18.84 14.15
N PRO A 167 -3.47 18.45 15.43
CA PRO A 167 -2.20 17.98 16.02
C PRO A 167 -1.59 16.78 15.30
N LEU A 168 -2.42 15.94 14.69
CA LEU A 168 -1.98 14.75 13.95
C LEU A 168 -0.97 15.07 12.83
N LEU A 169 -1.02 16.29 12.25
CA LEU A 169 -0.02 16.70 11.24
C LEU A 169 1.39 16.71 11.81
N GLY A 170 1.55 17.24 13.03
CA GLY A 170 2.83 17.22 13.74
C GLY A 170 3.25 15.81 14.16
N GLU A 171 2.30 14.98 14.58
CA GLU A 171 2.57 13.59 14.95
C GLU A 171 3.07 12.77 13.77
N ILE A 172 2.44 12.89 12.59
CA ILE A 172 2.88 12.22 11.36
C ILE A 172 4.30 12.66 10.97
N GLN A 173 4.58 13.97 11.05
CA GLN A 173 5.92 14.49 10.75
C GLN A 173 6.97 13.94 11.72
N ASN A 174 6.68 13.95 13.01
CA ASN A 174 7.59 13.44 14.05
C ASN A 174 7.83 11.94 13.86
N TYR A 175 6.77 11.17 13.58
CA TYR A 175 6.86 9.74 13.29
C TYR A 175 7.81 9.45 12.13
N LEU A 176 7.66 10.17 11.01
CA LEU A 176 8.54 10.01 9.85
C LEU A 176 10.00 10.32 10.20
N GLN A 177 10.26 11.38 10.98
CA GLN A 177 11.61 11.77 11.39
C GLN A 177 12.23 10.77 12.37
N GLU A 178 11.44 10.21 13.28
CA GLU A 178 11.90 9.23 14.27
C GLU A 178 12.26 7.89 13.62
N HIS A 179 11.37 7.33 12.81
CA HIS A 179 11.57 6.00 12.22
C HIS A 179 12.44 6.02 10.96
N PHE A 180 12.48 7.15 10.24
CA PHE A 180 13.21 7.32 8.97
C PHE A 180 13.95 8.67 8.90
N PRO A 181 14.93 8.93 9.78
CA PRO A 181 15.58 10.25 9.89
C PRO A 181 16.23 10.73 8.59
N ASN A 182 16.69 9.81 7.76
CA ASN A 182 17.32 10.09 6.47
C ASN A 182 16.35 9.98 5.28
N TYR A 183 15.02 10.09 5.49
CA TYR A 183 14.01 9.88 4.44
C TYR A 183 14.24 10.71 3.17
N ARG A 184 14.78 11.94 3.29
CA ARG A 184 15.08 12.82 2.15
C ARG A 184 16.16 12.25 1.22
N GLN A 185 17.02 11.35 1.72
CA GLN A 185 18.07 10.67 0.95
C GLN A 185 17.60 9.33 0.40
N ASN A 186 16.35 8.96 0.62
CA ASN A 186 15.77 7.70 0.19
C ASN A 186 15.80 7.58 -1.34
N PRO A 187 16.41 6.53 -1.93
CA PRO A 187 16.57 6.38 -3.37
C PRO A 187 15.23 6.33 -4.11
N TYR A 188 14.17 5.78 -3.51
CA TYR A 188 12.83 5.74 -4.11
C TYR A 188 12.12 7.10 -4.11
N LEU A 189 12.49 8.01 -3.20
CA LEU A 189 12.01 9.39 -3.22
C LEU A 189 12.78 10.25 -4.21
N GLN A 190 14.07 10.02 -4.35
CA GLN A 190 14.92 10.76 -5.30
C GLN A 190 14.59 10.48 -6.77
N GLN A 191 14.05 9.30 -7.07
CA GLN A 191 13.59 8.93 -8.41
C GLN A 191 12.28 9.59 -8.83
N LEU A 192 11.59 10.29 -7.90
CA LEU A 192 10.37 11.00 -8.24
C LEU A 192 10.65 12.18 -9.18
N PRO A 193 9.76 12.47 -10.15
CA PRO A 193 9.82 13.70 -10.92
C PRO A 193 9.87 14.93 -10.01
N ALA A 194 10.55 16.00 -10.45
CA ALA A 194 10.69 17.23 -9.67
C ALA A 194 9.34 17.83 -9.23
N SER A 195 8.27 17.59 -10.00
CA SER A 195 6.90 18.00 -9.67
C SER A 195 6.27 17.21 -8.48
N ARG A 196 6.93 16.14 -8.00
CA ARG A 196 6.48 15.31 -6.87
C ARG A 196 7.52 15.23 -5.73
N LYS A 197 8.59 16.00 -5.83
CA LYS A 197 9.61 16.18 -4.77
C LYS A 197 9.26 17.39 -3.92
#